data_df15ba973b36140bffe706c11c105600
#
_entry.id   df15ba973b36140bffe706c11c105600
#
_cell.length_a   1.000
_cell.length_b   1.000
_cell.length_c   1.000
_cell.angle_alpha   90.00
_cell.angle_beta   90.00
_cell.angle_gamma   90.00
#
_symmetry.space_group_name_H-M   'P 1'
#
loop_
_entity.id
_entity.type
_entity.pdbx_description
1 polymer ?
#
loop_
_entity_poly.entity_id
_entity_poly.type
_entity_poly.pdbx_seq_one_letter_code
_entity_poly.pdbx_strand_id
1 'polypeptide(L)'
;MNVCRFLLAAVFIFSGFVKAVDPLGSFYKIQDYLTAFGMAAWSPTYLQLLFAIVLSALEFSVGVFLFFGIRRRFATTLALLLMIVMTPLTLYLALANPVSDCGCFGDAWVLTNWETFGKNVVLFIAAVSVFKGGKQIIRFITAKMAWMVSMYTFFFVFVLSFYCLDNLPILDFRPYKIGKNIKEGMEIPEGAKPSVFESKFILEKDGKKQEFTLDNYPDSTWTFVETRTVLKEKGYEPPIHDFSIVSLETGEDLTDSILSDKGYTFLLVAHRIENADDSNIDLINEIYDYSVEHGYGFYALTSSPEEQIELWRDKTGAEYPFCQMDDITLKTIIRSNPGLMLIKDGVILNKWSDNSLPDEYVLTDSLDTVSYTHLRAHETVLDL
;
A
#
# COMPACT_ATOMS: atom_id res chain seq x y z
N MET A 1 -32.29 -14.72 -1.30
CA MET A 1 -31.30 -15.52 -0.56
C MET A 1 -30.08 -15.90 -1.43
N ASN A 2 -30.22 -16.57 -2.58
CA ASN A 2 -29.06 -16.95 -3.40
C ASN A 2 -28.27 -15.74 -3.94
N VAL A 3 -28.92 -14.67 -4.37
CA VAL A 3 -28.24 -13.43 -4.78
C VAL A 3 -27.40 -12.87 -3.62
N CYS A 4 -27.96 -12.75 -2.42
CA CYS A 4 -27.23 -12.28 -1.24
C CYS A 4 -26.03 -13.19 -0.91
N ARG A 5 -26.19 -14.50 -1.07
CA ARG A 5 -25.14 -15.48 -0.86
C ARG A 5 -23.97 -15.28 -1.82
N PHE A 6 -24.24 -15.16 -3.13
CA PHE A 6 -23.20 -14.99 -4.11
C PHE A 6 -22.57 -13.60 -4.05
N LEU A 7 -23.34 -12.57 -3.71
CA LEU A 7 -22.80 -11.23 -3.45
C LEU A 7 -21.78 -11.26 -2.29
N LEU A 8 -22.18 -11.83 -1.14
CA LEU A 8 -21.26 -12.00 0.00
C LEU A 8 -20.05 -12.85 -0.38
N ALA A 9 -20.27 -13.97 -1.07
CA ALA A 9 -19.17 -14.84 -1.49
C ALA A 9 -18.15 -14.09 -2.37
N ALA A 10 -18.61 -13.36 -3.37
CA ALA A 10 -17.74 -12.61 -4.27
C ALA A 10 -16.95 -11.52 -3.52
N VAL A 11 -17.62 -10.74 -2.66
CA VAL A 11 -16.98 -9.67 -1.90
C VAL A 11 -15.96 -10.22 -0.90
N PHE A 12 -16.29 -11.29 -0.16
CA PHE A 12 -15.37 -11.87 0.82
C PHE A 12 -14.18 -12.59 0.15
N ILE A 13 -14.38 -13.27 -1.00
CA ILE A 13 -13.28 -13.86 -1.78
C ILE A 13 -12.35 -12.75 -2.26
N PHE A 14 -12.89 -11.69 -2.87
CA PHE A 14 -12.10 -10.58 -3.38
C PHE A 14 -11.33 -9.87 -2.25
N SER A 15 -12.02 -9.51 -1.17
CA SER A 15 -11.42 -8.84 0.00
C SER A 15 -10.30 -9.67 0.63
N GLY A 16 -10.55 -10.95 0.88
CA GLY A 16 -9.56 -11.85 1.47
C GLY A 16 -8.39 -12.14 0.52
N PHE A 17 -8.64 -12.24 -0.79
CA PHE A 17 -7.60 -12.46 -1.79
C PHE A 17 -6.65 -11.26 -1.90
N VAL A 18 -7.18 -10.06 -2.03
CA VAL A 18 -6.35 -8.84 -2.14
C VAL A 18 -5.48 -8.65 -0.90
N LYS A 19 -6.04 -8.88 0.30
CA LYS A 19 -5.28 -8.82 1.56
C LYS A 19 -4.23 -9.95 1.67
N ALA A 20 -4.50 -11.12 1.10
CA ALA A 20 -3.53 -12.21 1.08
C ALA A 20 -2.37 -11.95 0.09
N VAL A 21 -2.64 -11.22 -0.99
CA VAL A 21 -1.63 -10.78 -1.97
C VAL A 21 -0.75 -9.67 -1.40
N ASP A 22 -1.29 -8.75 -0.58
CA ASP A 22 -0.52 -7.70 0.11
C ASP A 22 -0.74 -7.76 1.64
N PRO A 23 -0.09 -8.72 2.34
CA PRO A 23 -0.21 -8.82 3.80
C PRO A 23 0.40 -7.63 4.53
N LEU A 24 1.49 -7.04 4.00
CA LEU A 24 2.12 -5.85 4.58
C LEU A 24 1.24 -4.62 4.45
N GLY A 25 0.54 -4.41 3.32
CA GLY A 25 -0.44 -3.34 3.18
C GLY A 25 -1.58 -3.48 4.19
N SER A 26 -2.08 -4.70 4.40
CA SER A 26 -3.07 -4.99 5.43
C SER A 26 -2.53 -4.74 6.86
N PHE A 27 -1.28 -5.08 7.11
CA PHE A 27 -0.59 -4.82 8.37
C PHE A 27 -0.42 -3.32 8.63
N TYR A 28 0.03 -2.53 7.66
CA TYR A 28 0.14 -1.07 7.81
C TYR A 28 -1.22 -0.44 8.10
N LYS A 29 -2.29 -0.89 7.45
CA LYS A 29 -3.63 -0.41 7.73
C LYS A 29 -4.10 -0.74 9.17
N ILE A 30 -3.72 -1.90 9.72
CA ILE A 30 -3.96 -2.23 11.12
C ILE A 30 -3.18 -1.28 12.05
N GLN A 31 -1.94 -0.94 11.70
CA GLN A 31 -1.15 0.05 12.45
C GLN A 31 -1.81 1.44 12.46
N ASP A 32 -2.35 1.88 11.32
CA ASP A 32 -3.09 3.14 11.22
C ASP A 32 -4.28 3.14 12.19
N TYR A 33 -5.06 2.05 12.23
CA TYR A 33 -6.16 1.91 13.18
C TYR A 33 -5.69 1.94 14.63
N LEU A 34 -4.66 1.16 14.97
CA LEU A 34 -4.13 1.12 16.34
C LEU A 34 -3.62 2.48 16.78
N THR A 35 -2.98 3.22 15.88
CA THR A 35 -2.50 4.58 16.12
C THR A 35 -3.67 5.55 16.31
N ALA A 36 -4.66 5.51 15.43
CA ALA A 36 -5.85 6.36 15.50
C ALA A 36 -6.68 6.13 16.78
N PHE A 37 -6.67 4.89 17.31
CA PHE A 37 -7.36 4.56 18.57
C PHE A 37 -6.46 4.68 19.82
N GLY A 38 -5.20 5.14 19.69
CA GLY A 38 -4.26 5.27 20.80
C GLY A 38 -3.79 3.92 21.38
N MET A 39 -3.88 2.85 20.60
CA MET A 39 -3.53 1.48 21.02
C MET A 39 -2.23 0.96 20.41
N ALA A 40 -1.45 1.79 19.72
CA ALA A 40 -0.23 1.37 19.02
C ALA A 40 0.78 0.65 19.94
N ALA A 41 0.92 1.11 21.19
CA ALA A 41 1.86 0.52 22.16
C ALA A 41 1.41 -0.84 22.75
N TRP A 42 0.17 -1.26 22.53
CA TRP A 42 -0.42 -2.44 23.21
C TRP A 42 -0.24 -3.75 22.43
N SER A 43 0.15 -3.67 21.16
CA SER A 43 0.24 -4.85 20.30
C SER A 43 1.62 -4.96 19.66
N PRO A 44 2.37 -6.04 19.91
CA PRO A 44 3.62 -6.31 19.21
C PRO A 44 3.42 -6.44 17.69
N THR A 45 4.38 -5.97 16.91
CA THR A 45 4.32 -5.92 15.44
C THR A 45 4.02 -7.28 14.80
N TYR A 46 4.62 -8.36 15.31
CA TYR A 46 4.40 -9.71 14.79
C TYR A 46 2.96 -10.21 14.99
N LEU A 47 2.28 -9.79 16.08
CA LEU A 47 0.87 -10.13 16.30
C LEU A 47 -0.05 -9.37 15.35
N GLN A 48 0.28 -8.13 15.00
CA GLN A 48 -0.47 -7.35 14.03
C GLN A 48 -0.38 -7.97 12.63
N LEU A 49 0.81 -8.40 12.22
CA LEU A 49 1.02 -9.10 10.96
C LEU A 49 0.29 -10.46 10.94
N LEU A 50 0.42 -11.25 12.01
CA LEU A 50 -0.31 -12.50 12.15
C LEU A 50 -1.82 -12.28 12.06
N PHE A 51 -2.34 -11.23 12.69
CA PHE A 51 -3.75 -10.87 12.63
C PHE A 51 -4.18 -10.50 11.20
N ALA A 52 -3.36 -9.75 10.45
CA ALA A 52 -3.62 -9.43 9.05
C ALA A 52 -3.77 -10.69 8.19
N ILE A 53 -2.84 -11.65 8.32
CA ILE A 53 -2.86 -12.92 7.58
C ILE A 53 -4.07 -13.77 7.98
N VAL A 54 -4.35 -13.90 9.28
CA VAL A 54 -5.48 -14.70 9.76
C VAL A 54 -6.80 -14.08 9.32
N LEU A 55 -6.94 -12.75 9.36
CA LEU A 55 -8.13 -12.05 8.90
C LEU A 55 -8.38 -12.27 7.40
N SER A 56 -7.34 -12.15 6.58
CA SER A 56 -7.44 -12.43 5.14
C SER A 56 -7.85 -13.88 4.86
N ALA A 57 -7.28 -14.83 5.60
CA ALA A 57 -7.61 -16.25 5.48
C ALA A 57 -9.05 -16.55 5.91
N LEU A 58 -9.55 -15.89 6.96
CA LEU A 58 -10.93 -16.03 7.41
C LEU A 58 -11.91 -15.44 6.38
N GLU A 59 -11.65 -14.22 5.89
CA GLU A 59 -12.50 -13.58 4.87
C GLU A 59 -12.59 -14.45 3.60
N PHE A 60 -11.44 -14.82 3.04
CA PHE A 60 -11.39 -15.66 1.84
C PHE A 60 -12.12 -16.99 2.03
N SER A 61 -11.88 -17.65 3.17
CA SER A 61 -12.52 -18.94 3.48
C SER A 61 -14.03 -18.82 3.64
N VAL A 62 -14.52 -17.78 4.30
CA VAL A 62 -15.96 -17.50 4.41
C VAL A 62 -16.57 -17.34 3.02
N GLY A 63 -15.92 -16.56 2.13
CA GLY A 63 -16.38 -16.38 0.77
C GLY A 63 -16.46 -17.69 -0.01
N VAL A 64 -15.41 -18.51 0.01
CA VAL A 64 -15.36 -19.83 -0.65
C VAL A 64 -16.42 -20.79 -0.06
N PHE A 65 -16.57 -20.81 1.27
CA PHE A 65 -17.57 -21.68 1.92
C PHE A 65 -19.00 -21.28 1.59
N LEU A 66 -19.28 -19.99 1.51
CA LEU A 66 -20.56 -19.47 1.03
C LEU A 66 -20.79 -19.82 -0.43
N PHE A 67 -19.77 -19.66 -1.29
CA PHE A 67 -19.86 -19.96 -2.71
C PHE A 67 -20.21 -21.42 -2.96
N PHE A 68 -19.49 -22.35 -2.35
CA PHE A 68 -19.74 -23.79 -2.51
C PHE A 68 -20.85 -24.35 -1.61
N GLY A 69 -21.36 -23.58 -0.65
CA GLY A 69 -22.38 -24.01 0.31
C GLY A 69 -21.90 -25.07 1.28
N ILE A 70 -20.61 -25.09 1.61
CA ILE A 70 -19.99 -25.97 2.59
C ILE A 70 -19.91 -25.31 3.95
N ARG A 71 -19.81 -26.09 5.04
CA ARG A 71 -19.74 -25.58 6.42
C ARG A 71 -20.74 -24.44 6.70
N ARG A 72 -21.94 -24.55 6.16
CA ARG A 72 -22.96 -23.48 6.06
C ARG A 72 -23.19 -22.71 7.36
N ARG A 73 -23.35 -23.42 8.50
CA ARG A 73 -23.56 -22.75 9.81
C ARG A 73 -22.37 -21.89 10.19
N PHE A 74 -21.16 -22.42 10.06
CA PHE A 74 -19.93 -21.70 10.36
C PHE A 74 -19.77 -20.47 9.45
N ALA A 75 -19.87 -20.67 8.14
CA ALA A 75 -19.67 -19.58 7.15
C ALA A 75 -20.71 -18.45 7.32
N THR A 76 -21.99 -18.78 7.52
CA THR A 76 -23.04 -17.76 7.69
C THR A 76 -22.93 -17.04 9.03
N THR A 77 -22.54 -17.74 10.09
CA THR A 77 -22.33 -17.13 11.42
C THR A 77 -21.13 -16.20 11.38
N LEU A 78 -20.00 -16.66 10.82
CA LEU A 78 -18.78 -15.86 10.76
C LEU A 78 -18.95 -14.63 9.84
N ALA A 79 -19.60 -14.78 8.67
CA ALA A 79 -19.96 -13.67 7.83
C ALA A 79 -20.80 -12.60 8.56
N LEU A 80 -21.80 -13.05 9.33
CA LEU A 80 -22.63 -12.13 10.11
C LEU A 80 -21.82 -11.45 11.23
N LEU A 81 -20.96 -12.18 11.95
CA LEU A 81 -20.11 -11.62 13.01
C LEU A 81 -19.14 -10.57 12.42
N LEU A 82 -18.48 -10.86 11.31
CA LEU A 82 -17.62 -9.89 10.64
C LEU A 82 -18.41 -8.63 10.26
N MET A 83 -19.62 -8.77 9.73
CA MET A 83 -20.43 -7.60 9.36
C MET A 83 -20.97 -6.83 10.57
N ILE A 84 -21.24 -7.51 11.71
CA ILE A 84 -21.62 -6.85 12.98
C ILE A 84 -20.49 -5.95 13.49
N VAL A 85 -19.24 -6.34 13.30
CA VAL A 85 -18.07 -5.54 13.70
C VAL A 85 -17.77 -4.45 12.66
N MET A 86 -17.72 -4.82 11.38
CA MET A 86 -17.29 -3.91 10.31
C MET A 86 -18.29 -2.79 10.02
N THR A 87 -19.61 -3.05 10.16
CA THR A 87 -20.61 -2.01 9.84
C THR A 87 -20.56 -0.83 10.82
N PRO A 88 -20.57 -1.02 12.17
CA PRO A 88 -20.39 0.09 13.10
C PRO A 88 -19.01 0.75 13.00
N LEU A 89 -17.95 -0.03 12.76
CA LEU A 89 -16.61 0.52 12.58
C LEU A 89 -16.58 1.49 11.38
N THR A 90 -17.12 1.08 10.22
CA THR A 90 -17.13 1.95 9.03
C THR A 90 -18.07 3.16 9.18
N LEU A 91 -19.12 3.07 9.99
CA LEU A 91 -19.91 4.25 10.37
C LEU A 91 -19.08 5.23 11.19
N TYR A 92 -18.31 4.74 12.17
CA TYR A 92 -17.40 5.58 12.94
C TYR A 92 -16.35 6.25 12.05
N LEU A 93 -15.75 5.50 11.12
CA LEU A 93 -14.80 6.04 10.15
C LEU A 93 -15.44 7.13 9.27
N ALA A 94 -16.69 6.94 8.83
CA ALA A 94 -17.41 7.93 8.02
C ALA A 94 -17.74 9.22 8.79
N LEU A 95 -17.98 9.13 10.09
CA LEU A 95 -18.33 10.28 10.94
C LEU A 95 -17.10 11.01 11.49
N ALA A 96 -16.11 10.27 12.00
CA ALA A 96 -14.93 10.83 12.69
C ALA A 96 -13.73 11.03 11.77
N ASN A 97 -13.67 10.33 10.63
CA ASN A 97 -12.60 10.37 9.64
C ASN A 97 -11.16 10.25 10.21
N PRO A 98 -10.89 9.31 11.14
CA PRO A 98 -9.59 9.17 11.79
C PRO A 98 -8.53 8.57 10.85
N VAL A 99 -8.94 7.88 9.79
CA VAL A 99 -8.10 7.32 8.72
C VAL A 99 -8.72 7.63 7.35
N SER A 100 -7.91 7.78 6.33
CA SER A 100 -8.34 8.20 4.97
C SER A 100 -9.32 7.22 4.32
N ASP A 101 -9.13 5.91 4.54
CA ASP A 101 -9.94 4.83 3.99
C ASP A 101 -9.96 3.62 4.92
N CYS A 102 -10.93 2.72 4.72
CA CYS A 102 -11.10 1.52 5.53
C CYS A 102 -10.10 0.39 5.21
N GLY A 103 -9.45 0.40 4.06
CA GLY A 103 -8.58 -0.70 3.60
C GLY A 103 -9.29 -2.04 3.33
N CYS A 104 -10.64 -2.05 3.19
CA CYS A 104 -11.41 -3.29 2.99
C CYS A 104 -10.98 -4.09 1.76
N PHE A 105 -10.55 -3.39 0.71
CA PHE A 105 -10.08 -3.98 -0.56
C PHE A 105 -8.62 -3.64 -0.84
N GLY A 106 -7.84 -3.26 0.21
CA GLY A 106 -6.46 -2.81 0.03
C GLY A 106 -6.34 -1.72 -1.02
N ASP A 107 -5.23 -1.71 -1.75
CA ASP A 107 -4.97 -0.75 -2.82
C ASP A 107 -5.66 -1.12 -4.16
N ALA A 108 -6.33 -2.29 -4.23
CA ALA A 108 -7.02 -2.72 -5.45
C ALA A 108 -8.27 -1.88 -5.77
N TRP A 109 -8.94 -1.40 -4.73
CA TRP A 109 -10.11 -0.53 -4.88
C TRP A 109 -10.28 0.35 -3.63
N VAL A 110 -9.76 1.55 -3.71
CA VAL A 110 -9.88 2.55 -2.64
C VAL A 110 -11.26 3.19 -2.69
N LEU A 111 -12.03 3.01 -1.62
CA LEU A 111 -13.36 3.59 -1.43
C LEU A 111 -13.31 4.65 -0.33
N THR A 112 -14.06 5.71 -0.50
CA THR A 112 -14.27 6.69 0.57
C THR A 112 -14.94 6.03 1.79
N ASN A 113 -14.79 6.62 2.97
CA ASN A 113 -15.38 6.09 4.20
C ASN A 113 -16.92 5.96 4.12
N TRP A 114 -17.60 6.91 3.43
CA TRP A 114 -19.06 6.84 3.22
C TRP A 114 -19.49 5.75 2.25
N GLU A 115 -18.77 5.59 1.15
CA GLU A 115 -19.03 4.50 0.18
C GLU A 115 -18.82 3.13 0.84
N THR A 116 -17.77 3.02 1.66
CA THR A 116 -17.48 1.80 2.42
C THR A 116 -18.59 1.49 3.42
N PHE A 117 -19.09 2.49 4.14
CA PHE A 117 -20.23 2.31 5.04
C PHE A 117 -21.48 1.87 4.28
N GLY A 118 -21.83 2.54 3.18
CA GLY A 118 -22.98 2.17 2.34
C GLY A 118 -22.89 0.73 1.83
N LYS A 119 -21.74 0.33 1.32
CA LYS A 119 -21.44 -1.05 0.92
C LYS A 119 -21.65 -2.02 2.09
N ASN A 120 -21.13 -1.69 3.27
CA ASN A 120 -21.21 -2.58 4.45
C ASN A 120 -22.65 -2.72 4.98
N VAL A 121 -23.50 -1.70 4.88
CA VAL A 121 -24.93 -1.81 5.20
C VAL A 121 -25.62 -2.83 4.29
N VAL A 122 -25.34 -2.77 2.98
CA VAL A 122 -25.88 -3.74 2.01
C VAL A 122 -25.41 -5.16 2.32
N LEU A 123 -24.11 -5.33 2.60
CA LEU A 123 -23.52 -6.62 2.95
C LEU A 123 -24.06 -7.15 4.30
N PHE A 124 -24.31 -6.28 5.27
CA PHE A 124 -24.91 -6.66 6.55
C PHE A 124 -26.33 -7.21 6.36
N ILE A 125 -27.18 -6.53 5.59
CA ILE A 125 -28.53 -7.00 5.24
C ILE A 125 -28.45 -8.36 4.54
N ALA A 126 -27.52 -8.51 3.60
CA ALA A 126 -27.27 -9.76 2.89
C ALA A 126 -26.84 -10.88 3.88
N ALA A 127 -25.95 -10.58 4.83
CA ALA A 127 -25.45 -11.52 5.84
C ALA A 127 -26.59 -12.00 6.76
N VAL A 128 -27.45 -11.09 7.25
CA VAL A 128 -28.64 -11.43 8.02
C VAL A 128 -29.59 -12.34 7.24
N SER A 129 -29.83 -12.03 5.96
CA SER A 129 -30.68 -12.82 5.08
C SER A 129 -30.12 -14.25 4.89
N VAL A 130 -28.82 -14.36 4.63
CA VAL A 130 -28.15 -15.65 4.43
C VAL A 130 -28.04 -16.44 5.72
N PHE A 131 -27.82 -15.79 6.85
CA PHE A 131 -27.81 -16.43 8.18
C PHE A 131 -29.18 -17.07 8.52
N LYS A 132 -30.29 -16.31 8.35
CA LYS A 132 -31.64 -16.83 8.55
C LYS A 132 -31.97 -17.97 7.59
N GLY A 133 -31.54 -17.89 6.34
CA GLY A 133 -31.79 -18.89 5.30
C GLY A 133 -30.75 -20.00 5.18
N GLY A 134 -29.78 -20.07 6.10
CA GLY A 134 -28.59 -20.93 5.96
C GLY A 134 -28.86 -22.43 5.78
N LYS A 135 -30.02 -22.93 6.29
CA LYS A 135 -30.46 -24.33 6.09
C LYS A 135 -30.84 -24.64 4.63
N GLN A 136 -31.27 -23.64 3.87
CA GLN A 136 -31.74 -23.75 2.48
C GLN A 136 -30.64 -23.58 1.43
N ILE A 137 -29.40 -23.30 1.87
CA ILE A 137 -28.27 -23.14 0.96
C ILE A 137 -27.98 -24.46 0.24
N ILE A 138 -28.00 -24.44 -1.09
CA ILE A 138 -27.65 -25.59 -1.92
C ILE A 138 -26.14 -25.83 -1.87
N ARG A 139 -25.72 -27.07 -1.65
CA ARG A 139 -24.32 -27.48 -1.71
C ARG A 139 -23.93 -27.83 -3.14
N PHE A 140 -22.81 -27.30 -3.61
CA PHE A 140 -22.22 -27.67 -4.89
C PHE A 140 -21.19 -28.80 -4.75
N ILE A 141 -20.74 -29.04 -3.51
CA ILE A 141 -19.72 -30.03 -3.19
C ILE A 141 -20.31 -31.02 -2.17
N THR A 142 -19.98 -32.31 -2.36
CA THR A 142 -20.45 -33.37 -1.43
C THR A 142 -19.85 -33.17 -0.04
N ALA A 143 -20.56 -33.65 0.98
CA ALA A 143 -20.11 -33.54 2.37
C ALA A 143 -18.75 -34.23 2.62
N LYS A 144 -18.47 -35.32 1.85
CA LYS A 144 -17.20 -36.05 1.92
C LYS A 144 -15.99 -35.23 1.44
N MET A 145 -16.19 -34.35 0.44
CA MET A 145 -15.14 -33.50 -0.14
C MET A 145 -14.99 -32.15 0.58
N ALA A 146 -15.94 -31.77 1.42
CA ALA A 146 -15.94 -30.44 2.05
C ALA A 146 -14.72 -30.16 2.94
N TRP A 147 -14.16 -31.18 3.57
CA TRP A 147 -12.96 -31.02 4.39
C TRP A 147 -11.72 -30.70 3.52
N MET A 148 -11.61 -31.35 2.37
CA MET A 148 -10.50 -31.15 1.43
C MET A 148 -10.52 -29.73 0.85
N VAL A 149 -11.71 -29.24 0.43
CA VAL A 149 -11.86 -27.84 -0.02
C VAL A 149 -11.52 -26.87 1.10
N SER A 150 -11.96 -27.14 2.33
CA SER A 150 -11.63 -26.28 3.48
C SER A 150 -10.12 -26.24 3.72
N MET A 151 -9.46 -27.38 3.73
CA MET A 151 -8.01 -27.47 3.94
C MET A 151 -7.24 -26.75 2.82
N TYR A 152 -7.62 -27.02 1.57
CA TYR A 152 -6.98 -26.39 0.40
C TYR A 152 -7.15 -24.86 0.42
N THR A 153 -8.33 -24.35 0.81
CA THR A 153 -8.60 -22.92 0.90
C THR A 153 -7.68 -22.23 1.91
N PHE A 154 -7.54 -22.78 3.11
CA PHE A 154 -6.62 -22.22 4.11
C PHE A 154 -5.16 -22.32 3.65
N PHE A 155 -4.76 -23.50 3.16
CA PHE A 155 -3.40 -23.71 2.66
C PHE A 155 -3.05 -22.73 1.54
N PHE A 156 -3.96 -22.54 0.57
CA PHE A 156 -3.78 -21.59 -0.52
C PHE A 156 -3.51 -20.16 -0.01
N VAL A 157 -4.35 -19.66 0.91
CA VAL A 157 -4.20 -18.28 1.42
C VAL A 157 -2.90 -18.13 2.21
N PHE A 158 -2.56 -19.11 3.06
CA PHE A 158 -1.32 -19.04 3.83
C PHE A 158 -0.08 -19.09 2.92
N VAL A 159 -0.03 -20.02 1.96
CA VAL A 159 1.09 -20.10 1.01
C VAL A 159 1.20 -18.82 0.20
N LEU A 160 0.08 -18.27 -0.28
CA LEU A 160 0.06 -17.01 -1.00
C LEU A 160 0.59 -15.85 -0.14
N SER A 161 0.09 -15.73 1.09
CA SER A 161 0.51 -14.66 2.00
C SER A 161 1.99 -14.75 2.37
N PHE A 162 2.49 -15.94 2.69
CA PHE A 162 3.90 -16.13 3.01
C PHE A 162 4.80 -15.87 1.80
N TYR A 163 4.40 -16.35 0.61
CA TYR A 163 5.14 -16.06 -0.61
C TYR A 163 5.24 -14.55 -0.88
N CYS A 164 4.12 -13.81 -0.72
CA CYS A 164 4.09 -12.37 -0.93
C CYS A 164 4.81 -11.56 0.17
N LEU A 165 5.00 -12.14 1.37
CA LEU A 165 5.82 -11.54 2.43
C LEU A 165 7.31 -11.72 2.16
N ASP A 166 7.68 -12.89 1.70
CA ASP A 166 9.07 -13.27 1.44
C ASP A 166 9.61 -12.63 0.14
N ASN A 167 8.69 -12.40 -0.80
CA ASN A 167 8.97 -11.75 -2.07
C ASN A 167 8.21 -10.42 -2.17
N LEU A 168 7.76 -10.06 -3.36
CA LEU A 168 6.84 -8.95 -3.58
C LEU A 168 5.43 -9.47 -3.87
N PRO A 169 4.38 -8.63 -3.67
CA PRO A 169 3.03 -8.98 -4.08
C PRO A 169 2.96 -9.43 -5.54
N ILE A 170 2.39 -10.62 -5.79
CA ILE A 170 2.24 -11.17 -7.17
C ILE A 170 1.36 -10.29 -8.07
N LEU A 171 0.48 -9.49 -7.48
CA LEU A 171 -0.31 -8.47 -8.15
C LEU A 171 -0.09 -7.15 -7.42
N ASP A 172 0.56 -6.21 -8.09
CA ASP A 172 0.78 -4.87 -7.54
C ASP A 172 -0.36 -3.95 -7.98
N PHE A 173 -1.22 -3.56 -7.03
CA PHE A 173 -2.34 -2.66 -7.25
C PHE A 173 -1.98 -1.18 -7.02
N ARG A 174 -0.77 -0.91 -6.52
CA ARG A 174 -0.29 0.42 -6.16
C ARG A 174 0.12 1.23 -7.39
N PRO A 175 0.24 2.56 -7.25
CA PRO A 175 0.64 3.43 -8.37
C PRO A 175 2.03 3.10 -8.94
N TYR A 176 2.93 2.57 -8.08
CA TYR A 176 4.32 2.26 -8.41
C TYR A 176 4.53 0.85 -8.98
N LYS A 177 3.61 0.35 -9.78
CA LYS A 177 3.78 -0.98 -10.41
C LYS A 177 4.68 -0.92 -11.63
N ILE A 178 5.33 -2.05 -11.94
CA ILE A 178 6.18 -2.24 -13.12
C ILE A 178 5.45 -1.77 -14.40
N GLY A 179 6.14 -1.05 -15.26
CA GLY A 179 5.63 -0.47 -16.51
C GLY A 179 4.91 0.86 -16.34
N LYS A 180 4.82 1.44 -15.13
CA LYS A 180 4.25 2.77 -14.91
C LYS A 180 5.34 3.84 -14.90
N ASN A 181 5.01 5.00 -15.46
CA ASN A 181 5.83 6.19 -15.38
C ASN A 181 5.44 6.98 -14.13
N ILE A 182 6.41 7.22 -13.23
CA ILE A 182 6.21 7.96 -11.98
C ILE A 182 5.83 9.41 -12.29
N LYS A 183 6.51 10.05 -13.23
CA LYS A 183 6.27 11.45 -13.60
C LYS A 183 4.84 11.65 -14.13
N GLU A 184 4.40 10.78 -15.05
CA GLU A 184 3.00 10.80 -15.53
C GLU A 184 1.99 10.58 -14.40
N GLY A 185 2.36 9.74 -13.42
CA GLY A 185 1.54 9.47 -12.23
C GLY A 185 1.41 10.68 -11.30
N MET A 186 2.34 11.64 -11.36
CA MET A 186 2.33 12.90 -10.59
C MET A 186 1.58 14.03 -11.31
N GLU A 187 1.38 13.92 -12.62
CA GLU A 187 0.77 15.00 -13.41
C GLU A 187 -0.74 15.12 -13.19
N ILE A 188 -1.20 16.36 -13.18
CA ILE A 188 -2.64 16.67 -13.21
C ILE A 188 -3.05 16.77 -14.68
N PRO A 189 -3.96 15.90 -15.17
CA PRO A 189 -4.38 15.92 -16.57
C PRO A 189 -4.93 17.30 -17.00
N GLU A 190 -4.68 17.68 -18.25
CA GLU A 190 -5.19 18.93 -18.81
C GLU A 190 -6.73 19.00 -18.64
N GLY A 191 -7.21 20.08 -18.02
CA GLY A 191 -8.63 20.30 -17.75
C GLY A 191 -9.15 19.73 -16.44
N ALA A 192 -8.38 18.93 -15.71
CA ALA A 192 -8.72 18.53 -14.35
C ALA A 192 -8.49 19.70 -13.38
N LYS A 193 -9.45 19.95 -12.50
CA LYS A 193 -9.31 20.98 -11.47
C LYS A 193 -8.53 20.38 -10.30
N PRO A 194 -7.43 21.02 -9.84
CA PRO A 194 -6.75 20.58 -8.62
C PRO A 194 -7.65 20.74 -7.40
N SER A 195 -7.36 19.97 -6.36
CA SER A 195 -8.01 20.13 -5.06
C SER A 195 -7.71 21.51 -4.49
N VAL A 196 -8.73 22.21 -4.01
CA VAL A 196 -8.59 23.53 -3.40
C VAL A 196 -8.56 23.36 -1.88
N PHE A 197 -7.45 23.77 -1.29
CA PHE A 197 -7.27 23.76 0.15
C PHE A 197 -7.41 25.19 0.70
N GLU A 198 -8.06 25.33 1.85
CA GLU A 198 -8.18 26.58 2.58
C GLU A 198 -7.41 26.46 3.90
N SER A 199 -6.44 27.35 4.10
CA SER A 199 -5.69 27.40 5.35
C SER A 199 -6.51 28.17 6.39
N LYS A 200 -6.86 27.50 7.49
CA LYS A 200 -7.51 28.11 8.66
C LYS A 200 -6.45 28.28 9.75
N PHE A 201 -6.37 29.48 10.26
CA PHE A 201 -5.46 29.85 11.34
C PHE A 201 -6.21 29.85 12.66
N ILE A 202 -5.74 29.06 13.62
CA ILE A 202 -6.28 29.06 14.97
C ILE A 202 -5.44 30.05 15.79
N LEU A 203 -6.08 31.14 16.23
CA LEU A 203 -5.45 32.11 17.07
C LEU A 203 -6.18 32.18 18.42
N GLU A 204 -5.45 32.60 19.44
CA GLU A 204 -5.93 32.72 20.81
C GLU A 204 -5.83 34.14 21.31
N LYS A 205 -6.91 34.61 21.95
CA LYS A 205 -6.97 35.87 22.68
C LYS A 205 -7.80 35.69 23.94
N ASP A 206 -7.28 36.14 25.07
CA ASP A 206 -7.93 36.03 26.39
C ASP A 206 -8.38 34.61 26.75
N GLY A 207 -7.55 33.58 26.38
CA GLY A 207 -7.84 32.17 26.64
C GLY A 207 -8.92 31.56 25.74
N LYS A 208 -9.40 32.26 24.72
CA LYS A 208 -10.37 31.79 23.74
C LYS A 208 -9.70 31.56 22.39
N LYS A 209 -9.82 30.34 21.87
CA LYS A 209 -9.35 29.97 20.53
C LYS A 209 -10.44 30.24 19.51
N GLN A 210 -10.09 30.87 18.39
CA GLN A 210 -10.99 31.13 17.28
C GLN A 210 -10.30 30.83 15.95
N GLU A 211 -11.07 30.32 14.96
CA GLU A 211 -10.59 30.05 13.62
C GLU A 211 -10.74 31.29 12.73
N PHE A 212 -9.69 31.57 11.94
CA PHE A 212 -9.65 32.69 10.98
C PHE A 212 -9.17 32.15 9.63
N THR A 213 -9.60 32.81 8.55
CA THR A 213 -9.08 32.56 7.19
C THR A 213 -8.13 33.70 6.80
N LEU A 214 -7.38 33.50 5.69
CA LEU A 214 -6.50 34.58 5.16
C LEU A 214 -7.24 35.89 4.89
N ASP A 215 -8.48 35.79 4.43
CA ASP A 215 -9.31 36.97 4.10
C ASP A 215 -9.79 37.74 5.35
N ASN A 216 -9.84 37.05 6.50
CA ASN A 216 -10.31 37.61 7.79
C ASN A 216 -9.25 37.48 8.88
N TYR A 217 -7.97 37.56 8.52
CA TYR A 217 -6.89 37.46 9.50
C TYR A 217 -6.93 38.65 10.46
N PRO A 218 -6.98 38.42 11.79
CA PRO A 218 -7.13 39.49 12.76
C PRO A 218 -5.84 40.28 12.94
N ASP A 219 -5.96 41.37 13.73
CA ASP A 219 -4.83 42.21 14.09
C ASP A 219 -3.81 41.53 15.01
N SER A 220 -2.71 42.24 15.29
CA SER A 220 -1.56 41.73 16.10
C SER A 220 -1.88 41.44 17.57
N THR A 221 -3.14 41.62 18.01
CA THR A 221 -3.56 41.31 19.39
C THR A 221 -3.88 39.87 19.65
N TRP A 222 -3.89 39.04 18.60
CA TRP A 222 -4.12 37.60 18.66
C TRP A 222 -2.80 36.84 18.58
N THR A 223 -2.66 35.80 19.38
CA THR A 223 -1.49 34.93 19.36
C THR A 223 -1.76 33.72 18.48
N PHE A 224 -0.85 33.44 17.55
CA PHE A 224 -0.92 32.23 16.68
C PHE A 224 -0.78 30.97 17.51
N VAL A 225 -1.64 29.96 17.27
CA VAL A 225 -1.60 28.65 17.91
C VAL A 225 -1.23 27.58 16.92
N GLU A 226 -2.01 27.42 15.85
CA GLU A 226 -1.76 26.41 14.80
C GLU A 226 -2.43 26.81 13.48
N THR A 227 -1.97 26.19 12.38
CA THR A 227 -2.64 26.28 11.09
C THR A 227 -3.30 24.93 10.79
N ARG A 228 -4.57 24.94 10.37
CA ARG A 228 -5.29 23.80 9.84
C ARG A 228 -5.58 23.99 8.37
N THR A 229 -5.11 23.10 7.54
CA THR A 229 -5.50 23.06 6.13
C THR A 229 -6.75 22.22 5.97
N VAL A 230 -7.82 22.81 5.45
CA VAL A 230 -9.11 22.14 5.22
C VAL A 230 -9.35 22.06 3.72
N LEU A 231 -9.71 20.87 3.23
CA LEU A 231 -10.11 20.68 1.85
C LEU A 231 -11.44 21.42 1.60
N LYS A 232 -11.42 22.44 0.73
CA LYS A 232 -12.61 23.27 0.38
C LYS A 232 -13.36 22.66 -0.79
N GLU A 233 -12.63 22.26 -1.83
CA GLU A 233 -13.18 21.62 -3.00
C GLU A 233 -12.29 20.42 -3.35
N LYS A 234 -12.88 19.22 -3.46
CA LYS A 234 -12.17 18.03 -3.90
C LYS A 234 -12.00 18.09 -5.42
N GLY A 235 -10.78 18.27 -5.87
CA GLY A 235 -10.39 18.18 -7.26
C GLY A 235 -9.81 16.80 -7.61
N TYR A 236 -9.09 16.76 -8.71
CA TYR A 236 -8.30 15.60 -9.09
C TYR A 236 -7.06 15.51 -8.19
N GLU A 237 -6.87 14.37 -7.56
CA GLU A 237 -5.64 14.02 -6.86
C GLU A 237 -4.85 13.05 -7.74
N PRO A 238 -3.61 13.37 -8.14
CA PRO A 238 -2.76 12.44 -8.88
C PRO A 238 -2.56 11.16 -8.06
N PRO A 239 -2.47 9.99 -8.70
CA PRO A 239 -2.20 8.74 -7.99
C PRO A 239 -0.85 8.72 -7.26
N ILE A 240 0.08 9.58 -7.66
CA ILE A 240 1.36 9.83 -7.01
C ILE A 240 1.42 11.33 -6.68
N HIS A 241 1.43 11.70 -5.39
CA HIS A 241 1.38 13.11 -4.97
C HIS A 241 2.49 13.52 -4.00
N ASP A 242 3.16 12.55 -3.34
CA ASP A 242 4.18 12.82 -2.32
C ASP A 242 5.55 12.21 -2.69
N PHE A 243 5.87 12.12 -3.98
CA PHE A 243 7.13 11.58 -4.43
C PHE A 243 8.18 12.70 -4.53
N SER A 244 9.12 12.75 -3.59
CA SER A 244 10.22 13.70 -3.56
C SER A 244 11.48 13.02 -3.04
N ILE A 245 12.58 13.17 -3.75
CA ILE A 245 13.89 12.60 -3.45
C ILE A 245 14.84 13.74 -3.10
N VAL A 246 15.18 13.90 -1.82
CA VAL A 246 16.06 14.97 -1.33
C VAL A 246 17.41 14.37 -0.93
N SER A 247 18.49 14.82 -1.55
CA SER A 247 19.84 14.40 -1.20
C SER A 247 20.17 14.78 0.23
N LEU A 248 20.66 13.83 1.04
CA LEU A 248 21.11 14.11 2.40
C LEU A 248 22.46 14.85 2.44
N GLU A 249 23.27 14.71 1.41
CA GLU A 249 24.58 15.35 1.34
C GLU A 249 24.50 16.83 0.93
N THR A 250 23.65 17.14 -0.05
CA THR A 250 23.54 18.51 -0.62
C THR A 250 22.29 19.26 -0.16
N GLY A 251 21.26 18.55 0.31
CA GLY A 251 19.94 19.10 0.61
C GLY A 251 19.11 19.45 -0.64
N GLU A 252 19.59 19.10 -1.83
CA GLU A 252 18.92 19.40 -3.10
C GLU A 252 17.81 18.36 -3.40
N ASP A 253 16.74 18.82 -4.02
CA ASP A 253 15.69 17.93 -4.56
C ASP A 253 16.17 17.36 -5.91
N LEU A 254 16.41 16.05 -5.94
CA LEU A 254 16.89 15.33 -7.10
C LEU A 254 15.76 14.68 -7.91
N THR A 255 14.50 14.89 -7.53
CA THR A 255 13.32 14.20 -8.10
C THR A 255 13.27 14.33 -9.62
N ASP A 256 13.30 15.56 -10.14
CA ASP A 256 13.20 15.80 -11.58
C ASP A 256 14.42 15.28 -12.33
N SER A 257 15.62 15.40 -11.76
CA SER A 257 16.86 14.91 -12.41
C SER A 257 16.87 13.39 -12.52
N ILE A 258 16.47 12.69 -11.47
CA ILE A 258 16.39 11.23 -11.44
C ILE A 258 15.27 10.70 -12.36
N LEU A 259 14.09 11.32 -12.31
CA LEU A 259 12.94 10.88 -13.12
C LEU A 259 13.08 11.24 -14.62
N SER A 260 13.97 12.17 -14.98
CA SER A 260 14.23 12.55 -16.38
C SER A 260 15.52 11.93 -16.92
N ASP A 261 16.22 11.13 -16.14
CA ASP A 261 17.42 10.44 -16.58
C ASP A 261 17.06 9.36 -17.61
N LYS A 262 17.68 9.46 -18.79
CA LYS A 262 17.52 8.49 -19.88
C LYS A 262 18.38 7.23 -19.71
N GLY A 263 19.30 7.25 -18.75
CA GLY A 263 20.06 6.10 -18.29
C GLY A 263 19.23 5.20 -17.38
N TYR A 264 19.84 4.14 -16.92
CA TYR A 264 19.27 3.30 -15.87
C TYR A 264 19.59 3.90 -14.50
N THR A 265 18.63 3.89 -13.61
CA THR A 265 18.81 4.31 -12.22
C THR A 265 18.26 3.26 -11.28
N PHE A 266 19.07 2.79 -10.34
CA PHE A 266 18.69 1.92 -9.26
C PHE A 266 18.27 2.74 -8.04
N LEU A 267 17.13 2.42 -7.47
CA LEU A 267 16.61 3.01 -6.24
C LEU A 267 16.52 1.91 -5.18
N LEU A 268 17.43 1.91 -4.22
CA LEU A 268 17.39 1.05 -3.05
C LEU A 268 16.44 1.66 -2.03
N VAL A 269 15.31 1.04 -1.79
CA VAL A 269 14.26 1.55 -0.92
C VAL A 269 14.34 0.87 0.43
N ALA A 270 14.77 1.59 1.46
CA ALA A 270 14.84 1.13 2.84
C ALA A 270 14.06 2.10 3.74
N HIS A 271 12.73 1.90 3.84
CA HIS A 271 11.84 2.84 4.53
C HIS A 271 12.26 3.14 5.98
N ARG A 272 12.79 2.13 6.68
CA ARG A 272 13.41 2.23 8.01
C ARG A 272 14.68 1.42 8.00
N ILE A 273 15.84 2.11 7.89
CA ILE A 273 17.13 1.45 7.72
C ILE A 273 17.53 0.67 8.97
N GLU A 274 17.13 1.14 10.15
CA GLU A 274 17.35 0.45 11.43
C GLU A 274 16.62 -0.90 11.55
N ASN A 275 15.64 -1.14 10.68
CA ASN A 275 14.87 -2.38 10.61
C ASN A 275 15.04 -3.11 9.27
N ALA A 276 15.97 -2.65 8.43
CA ALA A 276 16.25 -3.27 7.15
C ALA A 276 17.00 -4.60 7.33
N ASP A 277 16.66 -5.58 6.49
CA ASP A 277 17.40 -6.84 6.44
C ASP A 277 18.76 -6.59 5.80
N ASP A 278 19.83 -7.05 6.44
CA ASP A 278 21.20 -6.90 5.96
C ASP A 278 21.81 -8.23 5.50
N SER A 279 21.02 -9.28 5.42
CA SER A 279 21.49 -10.62 5.03
C SER A 279 22.03 -10.69 3.61
N ASN A 280 21.56 -9.83 2.71
CA ASN A 280 21.98 -9.75 1.32
C ASN A 280 22.78 -8.47 0.98
N ILE A 281 23.41 -7.87 2.00
CA ILE A 281 24.11 -6.59 1.82
C ILE A 281 25.27 -6.67 0.83
N ASP A 282 26.00 -7.77 0.80
CA ASP A 282 27.11 -7.98 -0.14
C ASP A 282 26.61 -7.88 -1.59
N LEU A 283 25.46 -8.47 -1.87
CA LEU A 283 24.84 -8.40 -3.20
C LEU A 283 24.34 -6.98 -3.54
N ILE A 284 23.84 -6.23 -2.54
CA ILE A 284 23.46 -4.81 -2.75
C ILE A 284 24.69 -3.99 -3.10
N ASN A 285 25.81 -4.20 -2.42
CA ASN A 285 27.07 -3.51 -2.71
C ASN A 285 27.62 -3.91 -4.09
N GLU A 286 27.54 -5.18 -4.49
CA GLU A 286 27.88 -5.64 -5.85
C GLU A 286 27.02 -4.94 -6.93
N ILE A 287 25.71 -4.77 -6.69
CA ILE A 287 24.83 -4.05 -7.61
C ILE A 287 25.21 -2.56 -7.68
N TYR A 288 25.63 -1.97 -6.57
CA TYR A 288 26.15 -0.61 -6.56
C TYR A 288 27.42 -0.49 -7.38
N ASP A 289 28.42 -1.35 -7.18
CA ASP A 289 29.66 -1.38 -7.95
C ASP A 289 29.38 -1.56 -9.45
N TYR A 290 28.49 -2.49 -9.80
CA TYR A 290 28.02 -2.69 -11.18
C TYR A 290 27.41 -1.40 -11.75
N SER A 291 26.62 -0.65 -10.98
CA SER A 291 26.02 0.59 -11.44
C SER A 291 27.08 1.67 -11.73
N VAL A 292 28.10 1.76 -10.87
CA VAL A 292 29.21 2.70 -11.03
C VAL A 292 30.05 2.36 -12.28
N GLU A 293 30.37 1.09 -12.50
CA GLU A 293 31.13 0.61 -13.65
C GLU A 293 30.42 0.89 -14.98
N HIS A 294 29.10 0.85 -15.00
CA HIS A 294 28.29 1.08 -16.20
C HIS A 294 27.79 2.52 -16.35
N GLY A 295 28.11 3.39 -15.38
CA GLY A 295 27.66 4.79 -15.39
C GLY A 295 26.16 4.96 -15.16
N TYR A 296 25.53 4.04 -14.41
CA TYR A 296 24.13 4.10 -14.01
C TYR A 296 23.97 4.85 -12.69
N GLY A 297 22.81 5.47 -12.49
CA GLY A 297 22.47 6.08 -11.21
C GLY A 297 22.19 5.02 -10.13
N PHE A 298 22.60 5.29 -8.90
CA PHE A 298 22.22 4.49 -7.74
C PHE A 298 21.97 5.41 -6.53
N TYR A 299 20.80 5.29 -5.89
CA TYR A 299 20.41 6.09 -4.73
C TYR A 299 19.68 5.23 -3.71
N ALA A 300 20.06 5.36 -2.44
CA ALA A 300 19.34 4.74 -1.33
C ALA A 300 18.30 5.71 -0.76
N LEU A 301 17.04 5.32 -0.76
CA LEU A 301 15.91 6.11 -0.30
C LEU A 301 15.47 5.65 1.09
N THR A 302 15.44 6.55 2.05
CA THR A 302 15.04 6.22 3.44
C THR A 302 14.32 7.38 4.12
N SER A 303 13.54 7.06 5.16
CA SER A 303 12.96 8.05 6.08
C SER A 303 13.70 8.10 7.43
N SER A 304 14.76 7.32 7.59
CA SER A 304 15.52 7.23 8.84
C SER A 304 16.38 8.48 9.07
N PRO A 305 16.65 8.82 10.33
CA PRO A 305 17.54 9.93 10.67
C PRO A 305 19.02 9.59 10.33
N GLU A 306 19.83 10.61 10.16
CA GLU A 306 21.24 10.53 9.77
C GLU A 306 22.07 9.60 10.69
N GLU A 307 21.81 9.62 12.00
CA GLU A 307 22.47 8.74 12.95
C GLU A 307 22.31 7.24 12.59
N GLN A 308 21.13 6.84 12.14
CA GLN A 308 20.86 5.44 11.75
C GLN A 308 21.52 5.09 10.42
N ILE A 309 21.63 6.06 9.52
CA ILE A 309 22.31 5.89 8.23
C ILE A 309 23.82 5.70 8.46
N GLU A 310 24.44 6.46 9.34
CA GLU A 310 25.85 6.30 9.71
C GLU A 310 26.11 4.91 10.33
N LEU A 311 25.24 4.46 11.24
CA LEU A 311 25.33 3.11 11.80
C LEU A 311 25.21 2.02 10.73
N TRP A 312 24.36 2.25 9.73
CA TRP A 312 24.24 1.34 8.61
C TRP A 312 25.52 1.32 7.75
N ARG A 313 26.06 2.48 7.40
CA ARG A 313 27.33 2.60 6.65
C ARG A 313 28.46 1.87 7.35
N ASP A 314 28.61 2.09 8.66
CA ASP A 314 29.65 1.45 9.47
C ASP A 314 29.51 -0.08 9.51
N LYS A 315 28.26 -0.58 9.54
CA LYS A 315 27.95 -2.00 9.61
C LYS A 315 28.14 -2.70 8.26
N THR A 316 27.76 -2.05 7.16
CA THR A 316 27.55 -2.67 5.86
C THR A 316 28.60 -2.29 4.82
N GLY A 317 29.41 -1.26 5.10
CA GLY A 317 30.35 -0.71 4.11
C GLY A 317 29.68 0.02 2.95
N ALA A 318 28.42 0.48 3.12
CA ALA A 318 27.66 1.15 2.07
C ALA A 318 28.28 2.48 1.65
N GLU A 319 28.69 2.60 0.38
CA GLU A 319 29.28 3.79 -0.22
C GLU A 319 28.30 4.59 -1.10
N TYR A 320 27.11 4.05 -1.33
CA TYR A 320 26.09 4.69 -2.16
C TYR A 320 25.47 5.93 -1.50
N PRO A 321 25.02 6.94 -2.29
CA PRO A 321 24.39 8.14 -1.78
C PRO A 321 23.02 7.85 -1.16
N PHE A 322 22.74 8.49 -0.03
CA PHE A 322 21.45 8.42 0.65
C PHE A 322 20.60 9.65 0.38
N CYS A 323 19.32 9.42 0.18
CA CYS A 323 18.32 10.45 -0.02
C CYS A 323 17.16 10.27 0.95
N GLN A 324 16.62 11.39 1.41
CA GLN A 324 15.44 11.44 2.26
C GLN A 324 14.17 11.34 1.43
N MET A 325 13.23 10.53 1.88
CA MET A 325 11.88 10.42 1.32
C MET A 325 10.86 10.09 2.41
N ASP A 326 9.59 10.41 2.17
CA ASP A 326 8.50 10.11 3.10
C ASP A 326 8.31 8.61 3.35
N ASP A 327 8.10 8.24 4.63
CA ASP A 327 7.95 6.84 5.07
C ASP A 327 6.74 6.13 4.43
N ILE A 328 5.61 6.82 4.28
CA ILE A 328 4.39 6.26 3.68
C ILE A 328 4.61 6.01 2.19
N THR A 329 5.26 6.94 1.52
CA THR A 329 5.61 6.84 0.10
C THR A 329 6.57 5.67 -0.13
N LEU A 330 7.63 5.53 0.67
CA LEU A 330 8.58 4.41 0.57
C LEU A 330 7.88 3.05 0.75
N LYS A 331 7.02 2.91 1.75
CA LYS A 331 6.19 1.71 1.97
C LYS A 331 5.24 1.43 0.80
N THR A 332 4.77 2.48 0.12
CA THR A 332 3.90 2.34 -1.06
C THR A 332 4.68 1.94 -2.30
N ILE A 333 5.92 2.40 -2.47
CA ILE A 333 6.79 2.04 -3.59
C ILE A 333 7.05 0.53 -3.59
N ILE A 334 7.49 -0.04 -2.46
CA ILE A 334 7.88 -1.45 -2.39
C ILE A 334 7.50 -2.09 -1.05
N ARG A 335 7.15 -3.38 -1.07
CA ARG A 335 6.82 -4.18 0.13
C ARG A 335 8.01 -5.05 0.56
N SER A 336 9.19 -4.44 0.65
CA SER A 336 10.42 -5.06 1.15
C SER A 336 11.24 -3.99 1.86
N ASN A 337 12.03 -4.35 2.84
CA ASN A 337 12.89 -3.44 3.56
C ASN A 337 14.25 -4.11 3.88
N PRO A 338 15.27 -3.95 3.01
CA PRO A 338 15.27 -3.14 1.79
C PRO A 338 14.54 -3.82 0.61
N GLY A 339 14.31 -3.05 -0.43
CA GLY A 339 13.91 -3.53 -1.74
C GLY A 339 14.57 -2.70 -2.82
N LEU A 340 14.75 -3.25 -4.01
CA LEU A 340 15.41 -2.58 -5.13
C LEU A 340 14.41 -2.29 -6.23
N MET A 341 14.48 -1.09 -6.81
CA MET A 341 13.68 -0.68 -7.97
C MET A 341 14.60 -0.16 -9.07
N LEU A 342 14.38 -0.59 -10.29
CA LEU A 342 15.07 -0.09 -11.47
C LEU A 342 14.13 0.80 -12.28
N ILE A 343 14.59 2.01 -12.58
CA ILE A 343 13.85 2.97 -13.39
C ILE A 343 14.67 3.45 -14.59
N LYS A 344 13.97 3.94 -15.61
CA LYS A 344 14.56 4.64 -16.76
C LYS A 344 13.55 5.64 -17.30
N ASP A 345 13.97 6.91 -17.43
CA ASP A 345 13.09 8.01 -17.88
C ASP A 345 11.75 8.05 -17.12
N GLY A 346 11.83 7.87 -15.79
CA GLY A 346 10.69 7.81 -14.89
C GLY A 346 9.83 6.54 -14.94
N VAL A 347 10.09 5.62 -15.89
CA VAL A 347 9.36 4.35 -16.02
C VAL A 347 9.98 3.29 -15.11
N ILE A 348 9.15 2.64 -14.31
CA ILE A 348 9.55 1.52 -13.46
C ILE A 348 9.72 0.27 -14.33
N LEU A 349 10.96 -0.20 -14.49
CA LEU A 349 11.28 -1.35 -15.32
C LEU A 349 11.19 -2.65 -14.55
N ASN A 350 11.71 -2.67 -13.32
CA ASN A 350 11.66 -3.86 -12.47
C ASN A 350 11.70 -3.49 -10.98
N LYS A 351 11.32 -4.47 -10.14
CA LYS A 351 11.35 -4.38 -8.68
C LYS A 351 11.73 -5.74 -8.09
N TRP A 352 12.58 -5.73 -7.09
CA TRP A 352 13.03 -6.93 -6.38
C TRP A 352 12.88 -6.75 -4.87
N SER A 353 12.46 -7.79 -4.18
CA SER A 353 12.59 -7.86 -2.73
C SER A 353 14.03 -8.17 -2.36
N ASP A 354 14.37 -8.00 -1.10
CA ASP A 354 15.67 -8.38 -0.56
C ASP A 354 16.02 -9.86 -0.88
N ASN A 355 15.04 -10.75 -0.76
CA ASN A 355 15.20 -12.19 -1.05
C ASN A 355 15.29 -12.55 -2.54
N SER A 356 15.08 -11.62 -3.44
CA SER A 356 15.05 -11.85 -4.89
C SER A 356 15.94 -10.88 -5.67
N LEU A 357 16.92 -10.28 -5.01
CA LEU A 357 17.88 -9.37 -5.65
C LEU A 357 18.59 -10.08 -6.80
N PRO A 358 18.81 -9.39 -7.93
CA PRO A 358 19.51 -9.95 -9.07
C PRO A 358 21.03 -9.96 -8.82
N ASP A 359 21.71 -10.97 -9.30
CA ASP A 359 23.16 -10.97 -9.45
C ASP A 359 23.57 -10.24 -10.74
N GLU A 360 24.86 -9.98 -10.92
CA GLU A 360 25.42 -9.29 -12.09
C GLU A 360 25.00 -9.95 -13.42
N TYR A 361 24.99 -11.27 -13.47
CA TYR A 361 24.61 -12.02 -14.67
C TYR A 361 23.13 -11.79 -15.04
N VAL A 362 22.25 -11.85 -14.05
CA VAL A 362 20.80 -11.60 -14.23
C VAL A 362 20.55 -10.12 -14.60
N LEU A 363 21.32 -9.18 -14.04
CA LEU A 363 21.23 -7.77 -14.39
C LEU A 363 21.59 -7.54 -15.84
N THR A 364 22.71 -8.07 -16.31
CA THR A 364 23.19 -7.90 -17.68
C THR A 364 22.16 -8.47 -18.68
N ASP A 365 21.66 -9.70 -18.46
CA ASP A 365 20.66 -10.31 -19.32
C ASP A 365 19.31 -9.56 -19.28
N SER A 366 18.91 -9.09 -18.10
CA SER A 366 17.67 -8.32 -17.93
C SER A 366 17.72 -6.95 -18.61
N LEU A 367 18.84 -6.22 -18.50
CA LEU A 367 19.00 -4.91 -19.11
C LEU A 367 19.07 -5.01 -20.64
N ASP A 368 19.72 -6.02 -21.18
CA ASP A 368 19.75 -6.31 -22.61
C ASP A 368 18.34 -6.66 -23.14
N THR A 369 17.61 -7.48 -22.43
CA THR A 369 16.24 -7.90 -22.80
C THR A 369 15.24 -6.76 -22.72
N VAL A 370 15.31 -5.91 -21.68
CA VAL A 370 14.46 -4.73 -21.52
C VAL A 370 14.74 -3.71 -22.62
N SER A 371 16.00 -3.50 -22.99
CA SER A 371 16.39 -2.65 -24.13
C SER A 371 15.73 -3.12 -25.43
N TYR A 372 15.69 -4.44 -25.66
CA TYR A 372 15.10 -5.03 -26.87
C TYR A 372 13.56 -4.91 -26.90
N THR A 373 12.88 -5.08 -25.77
CA THR A 373 11.41 -4.98 -25.70
C THR A 373 10.91 -3.54 -25.84
N HIS A 374 11.64 -2.56 -25.32
CA HIS A 374 11.32 -1.14 -25.51
C HIS A 374 11.52 -0.68 -26.97
N LEU A 375 12.56 -1.14 -27.66
CA LEU A 375 12.75 -0.87 -29.08
C LEU A 375 11.58 -1.41 -29.93
N ARG A 376 11.09 -2.63 -29.65
CA ARG A 376 9.94 -3.19 -30.36
C ARG A 376 8.61 -2.48 -30.07
N ALA A 377 8.40 -1.99 -28.86
CA ALA A 377 7.18 -1.24 -28.53
C ALA A 377 7.15 0.12 -29.25
N HIS A 378 8.28 0.79 -29.41
CA HIS A 378 8.38 2.03 -30.19
C HIS A 378 8.19 1.82 -31.70
N GLU A 379 8.69 0.72 -32.27
CA GLU A 379 8.50 0.40 -33.68
C GLU A 379 7.03 0.08 -34.02
N THR A 380 6.29 -0.59 -33.12
CA THR A 380 4.86 -0.91 -33.33
C THR A 380 3.91 0.29 -33.19
N VAL A 381 4.30 1.37 -32.53
CA VAL A 381 3.52 2.61 -32.40
C VAL A 381 3.74 3.54 -33.61
N LEU A 382 4.86 3.41 -34.34
CA LEU A 382 5.15 4.19 -35.54
C LEU A 382 4.54 3.58 -36.84
N ASP A 383 4.06 2.33 -36.76
CA ASP A 383 3.45 1.61 -37.89
C ASP A 383 1.89 1.54 -37.82
N LEU A 384 1.25 2.30 -36.94
CA LEU A 384 -0.21 2.50 -36.83
C LEU A 384 -0.55 3.99 -37.00
#